data_9a1309581b64508b7a262f410487132b
#
_entry.id   9a1309581b64508b7a262f410487132b
#
_cell.length_a   1.000
_cell.length_b   1.000
_cell.length_c   1.000
_cell.angle_alpha   90.00
_cell.angle_beta   90.00
_cell.angle_gamma   90.00
#
_symmetry.space_group_name_H-M   'P 1'
#
loop_
_entity.id
_entity.type
_entity.pdbx_description
1 polymer ?
#
loop_
_entity_poly.entity_id
_entity_poly.type
_entity_poly.pdbx_seq_one_letter_code
_entity_poly.pdbx_strand_id
1 'polypeptide(L)'
;VWDERIGSARVQAKNWRLMAFGSLVLAGGFAAALVWQSTQGTVVPWVVQVDKFGEAQAIASAVADYKPTDPQIAWHLARFIEQVRSIPADPVVVRQNWLRAYDYTTDRGAIALNDYARGNDPFAKVGKQQVAVEISSVIRASPESFCIAWLERRYENGQLSGCLLYPSEAADEPLCVDLCRRRI
;
A
#
# COMPACT_ATOMS: atom_id res chain seq x y z
N VAL A 1 4.78 -68.46 42.40
CA VAL A 1 5.99 -67.69 41.94
C VAL A 1 5.93 -67.35 40.41
N TRP A 2 5.50 -68.27 39.57
CA TRP A 2 5.39 -68.00 38.12
C TRP A 2 4.23 -67.06 37.78
N ASP A 3 3.06 -67.18 38.40
CA ASP A 3 1.88 -66.32 38.14
C ASP A 3 2.09 -64.86 38.58
N GLU A 4 2.84 -64.64 39.66
CA GLU A 4 3.19 -63.27 40.09
C GLU A 4 4.09 -62.54 39.09
N ARG A 5 5.05 -63.21 38.46
CA ARG A 5 5.93 -62.62 37.45
C ARG A 5 5.20 -62.25 36.17
N ILE A 6 4.26 -63.13 35.72
CA ILE A 6 3.43 -62.86 34.53
C ILE A 6 2.44 -61.73 34.81
N GLY A 7 1.87 -61.68 36.04
CA GLY A 7 0.97 -60.62 36.46
C GLY A 7 1.70 -59.25 36.49
N SER A 8 2.89 -59.18 37.03
CA SER A 8 3.67 -57.93 37.05
C SER A 8 4.08 -57.44 35.67
N ALA A 9 4.48 -58.35 34.78
CA ALA A 9 4.82 -58.01 33.38
C ALA A 9 3.63 -57.45 32.58
N ARG A 10 2.43 -58.02 32.79
CA ARG A 10 1.20 -57.50 32.13
C ARG A 10 0.81 -56.11 32.67
N VAL A 11 0.90 -55.89 33.96
CA VAL A 11 0.63 -54.59 34.56
C VAL A 11 1.66 -53.54 34.08
N GLN A 12 2.91 -53.91 34.01
CA GLN A 12 3.96 -53.04 33.51
C GLN A 12 3.75 -52.68 32.03
N ALA A 13 3.41 -53.66 31.20
CA ALA A 13 3.07 -53.44 29.79
C ALA A 13 1.85 -52.50 29.62
N LYS A 14 0.83 -52.64 30.49
CA LYS A 14 -0.34 -51.75 30.48
C LYS A 14 0.04 -50.31 30.86
N ASN A 15 0.86 -50.15 31.89
CA ASN A 15 1.32 -48.82 32.30
C ASN A 15 2.18 -48.15 31.24
N TRP A 16 3.09 -48.87 30.56
CA TRP A 16 3.86 -48.35 29.44
C TRP A 16 2.99 -47.90 28.28
N ARG A 17 1.92 -48.66 27.92
CA ARG A 17 0.96 -48.25 26.91
C ARG A 17 0.22 -47.00 27.31
N LEU A 18 -0.22 -46.90 28.58
CA LEU A 18 -0.89 -45.69 29.08
C LEU A 18 0.03 -44.47 29.04
N MET A 19 1.30 -44.61 29.41
CA MET A 19 2.29 -43.55 29.32
C MET A 19 2.54 -43.14 27.86
N ALA A 20 2.64 -44.11 26.94
CA ALA A 20 2.82 -43.83 25.52
C ALA A 20 1.61 -43.09 24.93
N PHE A 21 0.39 -43.49 25.24
CA PHE A 21 -0.81 -42.77 24.80
C PHE A 21 -0.91 -41.38 25.43
N GLY A 22 -0.59 -41.25 26.72
CA GLY A 22 -0.55 -39.96 27.41
C GLY A 22 0.44 -38.98 26.77
N SER A 23 1.65 -39.46 26.46
CA SER A 23 2.67 -38.63 25.82
C SER A 23 2.26 -38.23 24.36
N LEU A 24 1.58 -39.15 23.65
CA LEU A 24 1.11 -38.87 22.30
C LEU A 24 -0.01 -37.81 22.29
N VAL A 25 -0.95 -37.91 23.23
CA VAL A 25 -2.02 -36.91 23.41
C VAL A 25 -1.43 -35.54 23.75
N LEU A 26 -0.45 -35.54 24.68
CA LEU A 26 0.22 -34.30 25.10
C LEU A 26 1.02 -33.67 23.95
N ALA A 27 1.75 -34.46 23.18
CA ALA A 27 2.45 -33.98 21.98
C ALA A 27 1.48 -33.44 20.92
N GLY A 28 0.38 -34.14 20.69
CA GLY A 28 -0.68 -33.65 19.78
C GLY A 28 -1.31 -32.32 20.24
N GLY A 29 -1.54 -32.20 21.56
CA GLY A 29 -2.03 -30.95 22.15
C GLY A 29 -1.08 -29.79 21.96
N PHE A 30 0.20 -30.01 22.19
CA PHE A 30 1.22 -28.96 21.93
C PHE A 30 1.34 -28.61 20.45
N ALA A 31 1.32 -29.60 19.57
CA ALA A 31 1.35 -29.34 18.13
C ALA A 31 0.15 -28.51 17.67
N ALA A 32 -1.06 -28.86 18.15
CA ALA A 32 -2.27 -28.07 17.86
C ALA A 32 -2.19 -26.64 18.40
N ALA A 33 -1.68 -26.47 19.64
CA ALA A 33 -1.48 -25.14 20.23
C ALA A 33 -0.45 -24.30 19.45
N LEU A 34 0.66 -24.91 19.00
CA LEU A 34 1.65 -24.22 18.17
C LEU A 34 1.10 -23.80 16.81
N VAL A 35 0.31 -24.66 16.16
CA VAL A 35 -0.35 -24.31 14.91
C VAL A 35 -1.31 -23.15 15.13
N TRP A 36 -2.12 -23.21 16.19
CA TRP A 36 -3.03 -22.10 16.51
C TRP A 36 -2.26 -20.81 16.77
N GLN A 37 -1.22 -20.84 17.58
CA GLN A 37 -0.39 -19.66 17.86
C GLN A 37 0.29 -19.11 16.59
N SER A 38 0.74 -19.99 15.70
CA SER A 38 1.34 -19.60 14.42
C SER A 38 0.35 -18.90 13.50
N THR A 39 -0.94 -19.29 13.50
CA THR A 39 -1.97 -18.63 12.69
C THR A 39 -2.39 -17.27 13.26
N GLN A 40 -2.10 -16.99 14.52
CA GLN A 40 -2.37 -15.69 15.16
C GLN A 40 -1.17 -14.73 15.11
N GLY A 41 -0.07 -15.12 14.49
CA GLY A 41 1.13 -14.28 14.33
C GLY A 41 0.83 -13.04 13.49
N THR A 42 0.37 -11.98 14.12
CA THR A 42 0.22 -10.67 13.50
C THR A 42 1.58 -10.02 13.44
N VAL A 43 2.15 -9.88 12.25
CA VAL A 43 3.32 -9.02 12.05
C VAL A 43 2.86 -7.58 12.31
N VAL A 44 3.29 -7.00 13.41
CA VAL A 44 3.03 -5.61 13.74
C VAL A 44 4.17 -4.78 13.16
N PRO A 45 3.98 -4.10 12.01
CA PRO A 45 4.99 -3.19 11.52
C PRO A 45 5.09 -1.99 12.47
N TRP A 46 6.31 -1.61 12.82
CA TRP A 46 6.59 -0.40 13.59
C TRP A 46 6.94 0.73 12.63
N VAL A 47 6.23 1.85 12.74
CA VAL A 47 6.53 3.06 11.99
C VAL A 47 7.36 3.96 12.89
N VAL A 48 8.57 4.26 12.44
CA VAL A 48 9.47 5.22 13.09
C VAL A 48 9.40 6.51 12.30
N GLN A 49 8.84 7.55 12.90
CA GLN A 49 8.92 8.90 12.34
C GLN A 49 10.27 9.52 12.74
N VAL A 50 11.05 9.89 11.75
CA VAL A 50 12.31 10.61 11.94
C VAL A 50 12.14 12.07 11.54
N ASP A 51 12.71 12.96 12.32
CA ASP A 51 12.75 14.37 11.99
C ASP A 51 13.82 14.66 10.92
N LYS A 52 13.95 15.93 10.54
CA LYS A 52 14.96 16.38 9.58
C LYS A 52 16.41 16.18 10.03
N PHE A 53 16.63 15.87 11.30
CA PHE A 53 17.95 15.60 11.88
C PHE A 53 18.21 14.10 12.06
N GLY A 54 17.23 13.22 11.72
CA GLY A 54 17.35 11.78 11.85
C GLY A 54 17.01 11.25 13.26
N GLU A 55 16.49 12.10 14.17
CA GLU A 55 16.03 11.65 15.48
C GLU A 55 14.63 11.02 15.38
N ALA A 56 14.46 9.86 16.03
CA ALA A 56 13.18 9.19 16.09
C ALA A 56 12.23 9.96 17.03
N GLN A 57 11.19 10.59 16.48
CA GLN A 57 10.22 11.36 17.25
C GLN A 57 9.11 10.50 17.85
N ALA A 58 8.73 9.43 17.17
CA ALA A 58 7.71 8.52 17.66
C ALA A 58 7.96 7.11 17.17
N ILE A 59 7.79 6.15 18.07
CA ILE A 59 7.76 4.72 17.75
C ILE A 59 6.35 4.26 18.09
N ALA A 60 5.52 4.03 17.09
CA ALA A 60 4.15 3.56 17.27
C ALA A 60 3.91 2.27 16.51
N SER A 61 3.10 1.39 17.10
CA SER A 61 2.60 0.21 16.40
C SER A 61 1.65 0.66 15.29
N ALA A 62 1.91 0.23 14.04
CA ALA A 62 1.07 0.57 12.88
C ALA A 62 -0.36 -0.02 12.96
N VAL A 63 -0.64 -0.89 13.96
CA VAL A 63 -1.97 -1.52 14.14
C VAL A 63 -2.94 -0.66 14.93
N ALA A 64 -2.46 0.34 15.68
CA ALA A 64 -3.31 1.18 16.50
C ALA A 64 -3.52 2.55 15.83
N ASP A 65 -4.65 2.70 15.14
CA ASP A 65 -5.26 3.99 14.73
C ASP A 65 -4.27 5.02 14.11
N TYR A 66 -3.36 4.50 13.24
CA TYR A 66 -2.43 5.38 12.53
C TYR A 66 -3.19 6.32 11.60
N LYS A 67 -3.15 7.61 11.91
CA LYS A 67 -3.67 8.67 11.04
C LYS A 67 -2.49 9.33 10.33
N PRO A 68 -2.41 9.23 9.00
CA PRO A 68 -1.35 9.88 8.26
C PRO A 68 -1.43 11.41 8.46
N THR A 69 -0.27 12.04 8.57
CA THR A 69 -0.19 13.51 8.66
C THR A 69 -0.44 14.16 7.30
N ASP A 70 -0.90 15.41 7.30
CA ASP A 70 -1.16 16.17 6.07
C ASP A 70 0.03 16.19 5.10
N PRO A 71 1.28 16.40 5.53
CA PRO A 71 2.43 16.32 4.65
C PRO A 71 2.64 14.96 3.99
N GLN A 72 2.33 13.86 4.70
CA GLN A 72 2.43 12.51 4.15
C GLN A 72 1.38 12.30 3.07
N ILE A 73 0.13 12.70 3.34
CA ILE A 73 -0.95 12.62 2.34
C ILE A 73 -0.60 13.48 1.13
N ALA A 74 -0.16 14.72 1.35
CA ALA A 74 0.23 15.63 0.28
C ALA A 74 1.34 15.05 -0.60
N TRP A 75 2.34 14.40 -0.01
CA TRP A 75 3.42 13.75 -0.75
C TRP A 75 2.91 12.62 -1.65
N HIS A 76 2.03 11.76 -1.13
CA HIS A 76 1.45 10.66 -1.90
C HIS A 76 0.55 11.17 -3.04
N LEU A 77 -0.25 12.21 -2.79
CA LEU A 77 -1.08 12.83 -3.81
C LEU A 77 -0.25 13.50 -4.92
N ALA A 78 0.83 14.20 -4.55
CA ALA A 78 1.75 14.78 -5.52
C ALA A 78 2.36 13.70 -6.43
N ARG A 79 2.79 12.59 -5.83
CA ARG A 79 3.33 11.44 -6.57
C ARG A 79 2.29 10.79 -7.50
N PHE A 80 1.05 10.66 -7.05
CA PHE A 80 -0.03 10.14 -7.88
C PHE A 80 -0.24 11.00 -9.13
N ILE A 81 -0.32 12.33 -8.97
CA ILE A 81 -0.48 13.26 -10.11
C ILE A 81 0.72 13.17 -11.06
N GLU A 82 1.94 13.16 -10.54
CA GLU A 82 3.14 12.96 -11.38
C GLU A 82 3.07 11.68 -12.20
N GLN A 83 2.68 10.55 -11.58
CA GLN A 83 2.61 9.25 -12.24
C GLN A 83 1.54 9.17 -13.31
N VAL A 84 0.38 9.77 -13.07
CA VAL A 84 -0.75 9.76 -14.02
C VAL A 84 -0.56 10.75 -15.17
N ARG A 85 0.02 11.92 -14.89
CA ARG A 85 0.08 13.04 -15.85
C ARG A 85 1.38 13.13 -16.62
N SER A 86 2.48 12.59 -16.09
CA SER A 86 3.77 12.61 -16.81
C SER A 86 3.80 11.60 -17.95
N ILE A 87 4.38 12.01 -19.07
CA ILE A 87 4.64 11.14 -20.22
C ILE A 87 6.14 11.20 -20.54
N PRO A 88 6.95 10.34 -19.90
CA PRO A 88 8.36 10.20 -20.25
C PRO A 88 8.55 9.63 -21.66
N ALA A 89 9.75 9.78 -22.22
CA ALA A 89 10.08 9.28 -23.56
C ALA A 89 10.05 7.75 -23.64
N ASP A 90 10.32 7.07 -22.52
CA ASP A 90 10.39 5.61 -22.45
C ASP A 90 9.02 5.01 -22.10
N PRO A 91 8.44 4.16 -22.98
CA PRO A 91 7.17 3.49 -22.73
C PRO A 91 7.21 2.55 -21.51
N VAL A 92 8.38 2.00 -21.17
CA VAL A 92 8.53 1.14 -19.99
C VAL A 92 8.30 1.95 -18.72
N VAL A 93 8.84 3.18 -18.67
CA VAL A 93 8.68 4.08 -17.54
C VAL A 93 7.22 4.53 -17.43
N VAL A 94 6.54 4.84 -18.55
CA VAL A 94 5.11 5.17 -18.58
C VAL A 94 4.30 4.03 -17.94
N ARG A 95 4.55 2.79 -18.36
CA ARG A 95 3.85 1.62 -17.81
C ARG A 95 4.10 1.46 -16.32
N GLN A 96 5.34 1.62 -15.86
CA GLN A 96 5.67 1.53 -14.43
C GLN A 96 4.97 2.62 -13.62
N ASN A 97 4.92 3.85 -14.11
CA ASN A 97 4.22 4.95 -13.46
C ASN A 97 2.72 4.65 -13.32
N TRP A 98 2.10 4.14 -14.38
CA TRP A 98 0.69 3.76 -14.35
C TRP A 98 0.42 2.62 -13.35
N LEU A 99 1.24 1.57 -13.33
CA LEU A 99 1.09 0.49 -12.36
C LEU A 99 1.19 1.01 -10.91
N ARG A 100 2.16 1.89 -10.64
CA ARG A 100 2.28 2.52 -9.31
C ARG A 100 1.11 3.45 -8.97
N ALA A 101 0.51 4.11 -9.98
CA ALA A 101 -0.64 4.96 -9.73
C ALA A 101 -1.85 4.14 -9.22
N TYR A 102 -2.02 2.90 -9.67
CA TYR A 102 -3.07 2.02 -9.14
C TYR A 102 -2.89 1.67 -7.66
N ASP A 103 -1.66 1.65 -7.13
CA ASP A 103 -1.39 1.38 -5.71
C ASP A 103 -1.98 2.47 -4.80
N TYR A 104 -2.24 3.66 -5.34
CA TYR A 104 -2.86 4.78 -4.61
C TYR A 104 -4.38 4.85 -4.76
N THR A 105 -4.99 3.96 -5.55
CA THR A 105 -6.41 4.03 -5.87
C THR A 105 -7.22 2.97 -5.15
N THR A 106 -8.46 3.32 -4.79
CA THR A 106 -9.47 2.33 -4.41
C THR A 106 -10.07 1.70 -5.68
N ASP A 107 -10.89 0.64 -5.54
CA ASP A 107 -11.56 0.00 -6.69
C ASP A 107 -12.36 1.01 -7.54
N ARG A 108 -13.01 1.98 -6.91
CA ARG A 108 -13.72 3.06 -7.61
C ARG A 108 -12.77 4.02 -8.32
N GLY A 109 -11.66 4.36 -7.65
CA GLY A 109 -10.61 5.20 -8.24
C GLY A 109 -9.97 4.51 -9.44
N ALA A 110 -9.76 3.20 -9.37
CA ALA A 110 -9.23 2.42 -10.49
C ALA A 110 -10.16 2.45 -11.72
N ILE A 111 -11.49 2.38 -11.51
CA ILE A 111 -12.46 2.51 -12.61
C ILE A 111 -12.34 3.89 -13.29
N ALA A 112 -12.32 4.95 -12.48
CA ALA A 112 -12.19 6.31 -13.00
C ALA A 112 -10.85 6.55 -13.70
N LEU A 113 -9.75 5.98 -13.15
CA LEU A 113 -8.43 6.04 -13.76
C LEU A 113 -8.40 5.30 -15.12
N ASN A 114 -9.10 4.16 -15.22
CA ASN A 114 -9.27 3.43 -16.47
C ASN A 114 -10.07 4.25 -17.52
N ASP A 115 -11.14 4.92 -17.11
CA ASP A 115 -11.93 5.76 -17.99
C ASP A 115 -11.13 6.97 -18.48
N TYR A 116 -10.36 7.57 -17.58
CA TYR A 116 -9.40 8.63 -17.94
C TYR A 116 -8.35 8.13 -18.94
N ALA A 117 -7.79 6.93 -18.73
CA ALA A 117 -6.80 6.31 -19.62
C ALA A 117 -7.35 6.06 -21.03
N ARG A 118 -8.63 5.65 -21.14
CA ARG A 118 -9.29 5.47 -22.44
C ARG A 118 -9.46 6.79 -23.21
N GLY A 119 -9.76 7.88 -22.49
CA GLY A 119 -9.91 9.20 -23.10
C GLY A 119 -8.58 9.89 -23.42
N ASN A 120 -7.53 9.56 -22.67
CA ASN A 120 -6.24 10.24 -22.75
C ASN A 120 -5.07 9.24 -22.88
N ASP A 121 -5.18 8.27 -23.77
CA ASP A 121 -4.20 7.19 -23.91
C ASP A 121 -2.74 7.70 -23.83
N PRO A 122 -2.03 7.48 -22.72
CA PRO A 122 -0.67 7.95 -22.55
C PRO A 122 0.29 7.20 -23.48
N PHE A 123 0.01 5.95 -23.82
CA PHE A 123 0.86 5.13 -24.67
C PHE A 123 0.81 5.57 -26.13
N ALA A 124 -0.33 6.06 -26.61
CA ALA A 124 -0.47 6.62 -27.95
C ALA A 124 0.35 7.92 -28.16
N LYS A 125 0.70 8.59 -27.05
CA LYS A 125 1.46 9.85 -27.05
C LYS A 125 2.97 9.63 -26.89
N VAL A 126 3.39 8.46 -26.36
CA VAL A 126 4.82 8.12 -26.21
C VAL A 126 5.54 8.20 -27.55
N GLY A 127 6.74 8.77 -27.55
CA GLY A 127 7.54 8.98 -28.75
C GLY A 127 7.14 10.18 -29.61
N LYS A 128 5.94 10.73 -29.44
CA LYS A 128 5.48 11.95 -30.14
C LYS A 128 5.59 13.19 -29.26
N GLN A 129 5.21 13.02 -27.99
CA GLN A 129 5.13 14.10 -27.01
C GLN A 129 5.67 13.61 -25.67
N GLN A 130 6.41 14.46 -25.00
CA GLN A 130 6.83 14.25 -23.60
C GLN A 130 6.13 15.28 -22.73
N VAL A 131 5.72 14.86 -21.54
CA VAL A 131 5.10 15.76 -20.56
C VAL A 131 5.84 15.63 -19.23
N ALA A 132 6.44 16.72 -18.78
CA ALA A 132 6.99 16.85 -17.46
C ALA A 132 6.00 17.56 -16.55
N VAL A 133 5.77 17.02 -15.37
CA VAL A 133 4.84 17.55 -14.37
C VAL A 133 5.63 18.08 -13.17
N GLU A 134 5.31 19.28 -12.74
CA GLU A 134 5.89 19.91 -11.56
C GLU A 134 4.78 20.35 -10.62
N ILE A 135 4.75 19.81 -9.40
CA ILE A 135 3.73 20.15 -8.41
C ILE A 135 4.06 21.51 -7.79
N SER A 136 3.15 22.46 -7.92
CA SER A 136 3.30 23.82 -7.39
C SER A 136 2.81 23.94 -5.96
N SER A 137 1.66 23.33 -5.64
CA SER A 137 1.11 23.37 -4.28
C SER A 137 0.17 22.19 -4.03
N VAL A 138 0.10 21.77 -2.75
CA VAL A 138 -0.88 20.81 -2.24
C VAL A 138 -1.44 21.38 -0.96
N ILE A 139 -2.72 21.74 -0.96
CA ILE A 139 -3.36 22.43 0.16
C ILE A 139 -4.57 21.61 0.60
N ARG A 140 -4.73 21.39 1.90
CA ARG A 140 -5.94 20.76 2.43
C ARG A 140 -7.11 21.72 2.30
N ALA A 141 -8.13 21.33 1.56
CA ALA A 141 -9.35 22.12 1.38
C ALA A 141 -10.43 21.75 2.41
N SER A 142 -10.51 20.47 2.79
CA SER A 142 -11.44 19.98 3.81
C SER A 142 -10.81 18.80 4.58
N PRO A 143 -11.46 18.28 5.64
CA PRO A 143 -10.98 17.06 6.31
C PRO A 143 -10.78 15.87 5.37
N GLU A 144 -11.50 15.83 4.25
CA GLU A 144 -11.52 14.71 3.30
C GLU A 144 -11.02 15.08 1.90
N SER A 145 -10.61 16.35 1.66
CA SER A 145 -10.21 16.80 0.33
C SER A 145 -8.94 17.64 0.31
N PHE A 146 -8.18 17.52 -0.78
CA PHE A 146 -6.99 18.31 -1.07
C PHE A 146 -7.10 18.98 -2.42
N CYS A 147 -6.67 20.22 -2.51
CA CYS A 147 -6.49 20.94 -3.78
C CYS A 147 -5.02 20.87 -4.18
N ILE A 148 -4.78 20.43 -5.41
CA ILE A 148 -3.44 20.28 -5.96
C ILE A 148 -3.32 21.18 -7.18
N ALA A 149 -2.25 21.99 -7.21
CA ALA A 149 -1.89 22.76 -8.38
C ALA A 149 -0.56 22.24 -8.95
N TRP A 150 -0.49 22.11 -10.26
CA TRP A 150 0.68 21.64 -10.96
C TRP A 150 0.87 22.31 -12.32
N LEU A 151 2.10 22.27 -12.79
CA LEU A 151 2.53 22.79 -14.07
C LEU A 151 2.88 21.61 -14.98
N GLU A 152 2.33 21.58 -16.20
CA GLU A 152 2.71 20.64 -17.25
C GLU A 152 3.54 21.34 -18.31
N ARG A 153 4.76 20.86 -18.50
CA ARG A 153 5.62 21.28 -19.61
C ARG A 153 5.59 20.21 -20.69
N ARG A 154 5.11 20.59 -21.88
CA ARG A 154 5.03 19.69 -23.03
C ARG A 154 6.21 19.93 -23.96
N TYR A 155 6.84 18.85 -24.36
CA TYR A 155 7.96 18.87 -25.29
C TYR A 155 7.61 18.01 -26.51
N GLU A 156 7.85 18.57 -27.71
CA GLU A 156 7.74 17.89 -28.99
C GLU A 156 9.08 17.99 -29.71
N ASN A 157 9.62 16.87 -30.15
CA ASN A 157 10.94 16.80 -30.77
C ASN A 157 12.07 17.47 -29.93
N GLY A 158 11.97 17.37 -28.60
CA GLY A 158 12.95 17.96 -27.69
C GLY A 158 12.81 19.47 -27.44
N GLN A 159 11.84 20.13 -28.09
CA GLN A 159 11.56 21.55 -27.89
C GLN A 159 10.30 21.75 -27.05
N LEU A 160 10.30 22.78 -26.21
CA LEU A 160 9.14 23.14 -25.40
C LEU A 160 8.02 23.61 -26.31
N SER A 161 6.93 22.84 -26.42
CA SER A 161 5.77 23.18 -27.27
C SER A 161 4.66 23.86 -26.49
N GLY A 162 4.62 23.71 -25.15
CA GLY A 162 3.59 24.34 -24.33
C GLY A 162 3.86 24.19 -22.84
N CYS A 163 3.25 25.10 -22.07
CA CYS A 163 3.29 25.12 -20.62
C CYS A 163 1.87 25.41 -20.13
N LEU A 164 1.31 24.49 -19.33
CA LEU A 164 -0.06 24.57 -18.81
C LEU A 164 -0.04 24.48 -17.30
N LEU A 165 -0.67 25.46 -16.65
CA LEU A 165 -0.90 25.46 -15.21
C LEU A 165 -2.28 24.85 -14.92
N TYR A 166 -2.36 23.95 -13.96
CA TYR A 166 -3.59 23.35 -13.49
C TYR A 166 -3.80 23.63 -12.00
N PRO A 167 -5.04 23.92 -11.56
CA PRO A 167 -6.19 24.23 -12.41
C PRO A 167 -5.91 25.48 -13.25
N SER A 168 -6.41 25.48 -14.50
CA SER A 168 -6.31 26.68 -15.34
C SER A 168 -7.19 27.80 -14.76
N GLU A 169 -6.77 29.07 -14.86
CA GLU A 169 -7.55 30.23 -14.39
C GLU A 169 -8.96 30.32 -15.00
N ALA A 170 -9.21 29.56 -16.08
CA ALA A 170 -10.51 29.49 -16.76
C ALA A 170 -11.45 28.43 -16.15
N ALA A 171 -11.00 27.62 -15.22
CA ALA A 171 -11.85 26.68 -14.49
C ALA A 171 -12.26 27.31 -13.17
N ASP A 172 -13.50 27.74 -13.04
CA ASP A 172 -14.08 28.34 -11.83
C ASP A 172 -14.12 27.39 -10.61
N GLU A 173 -13.61 26.15 -10.74
CA GLU A 173 -13.47 25.22 -9.63
C GLU A 173 -12.03 24.67 -9.60
N PRO A 174 -11.29 24.83 -8.46
CA PRO A 174 -10.05 24.13 -8.25
C PRO A 174 -10.33 22.62 -8.26
N LEU A 175 -9.49 21.85 -8.98
CA LEU A 175 -9.55 20.39 -8.93
C LEU A 175 -9.19 19.93 -7.51
N CYS A 176 -10.21 19.80 -6.65
CA CYS A 176 -10.08 19.25 -5.33
C CYS A 176 -10.27 17.73 -5.43
N VAL A 177 -9.28 16.98 -4.95
CA VAL A 177 -9.37 15.51 -4.85
C VAL A 177 -10.12 15.19 -3.56
N ASP A 178 -11.37 14.79 -3.69
CA ASP A 178 -12.17 14.27 -2.57
C ASP A 178 -11.75 12.83 -2.27
N LEU A 179 -11.18 12.61 -1.09
CA LEU A 179 -10.76 11.27 -0.64
C LEU A 179 -11.96 10.34 -0.31
N CYS A 180 -13.15 10.89 -0.09
CA CYS A 180 -14.35 10.13 0.28
C CYS A 180 -15.58 10.33 -0.62
N ARG A 181 -15.66 11.36 -1.43
CA ARG A 181 -16.90 11.69 -2.16
C ARG A 181 -16.63 12.06 -3.61
N ARG A 182 -16.95 11.09 -4.47
CA ARG A 182 -17.34 11.27 -5.89
C ARG A 182 -16.95 12.61 -6.51
N ARG A 183 -15.78 12.66 -7.12
CA ARG A 183 -15.51 13.28 -8.44
C ARG A 183 -14.01 13.23 -8.67
N ILE A 184 -13.65 12.40 -9.57
CA ILE A 184 -12.45 12.65 -10.39
C ILE A 184 -12.94 13.40 -11.60
#